data_15843359b00f0a55b77a156e3054f868
#
_entry.id   15843359b00f0a55b77a156e3054f868
#
_cell.length_a   1.000
_cell.length_b   1.000
_cell.length_c   1.000
_cell.angle_alpha   90.00
_cell.angle_beta   90.00
_cell.angle_gamma   90.00
#
_symmetry.space_group_name_H-M   'P 1'
#
loop_
_entity.id
_entity.type
_entity.pdbx_description
1 polymer ?
#
loop_
_entity_poly.entity_id
_entity_poly.type
_entity_poly.pdbx_seq_one_letter_code
_entity_poly.pdbx_strand_id
1 'polypeptide(L)'
;MSERLPIFSLRGLILAIVMVVVLTLLLSAKFGDFNSYATSYDARIGLYGEKLDSLNKIHSWRSRMFMRHVANVEIPTYIVNHMRPTDTVLLPPMSYGNRYMVTNAIWSDPRIFTWMVGFRPIVAWTDTARRSSANAFVVLTENQIWIARRGGATNIDSLLNEYGKGQQ
;
A
#
# COMPACT_ATOMS: atom_id res chain seq x y z
N MET A 1 -50.94 14.99 21.54
CA MET A 1 -50.45 15.89 20.47
C MET A 1 -50.16 15.02 19.28
N SER A 2 -51.01 15.12 18.25
CA SER A 2 -50.80 14.33 16.99
C SER A 2 -49.93 15.16 16.06
N GLU A 3 -48.66 14.76 15.90
CA GLU A 3 -47.78 15.32 14.90
C GLU A 3 -48.26 14.90 13.51
N ARG A 4 -48.83 15.85 12.80
CA ARG A 4 -49.17 15.67 11.38
C ARG A 4 -47.87 15.68 10.58
N LEU A 5 -47.50 14.52 10.06
CA LEU A 5 -46.43 14.43 9.08
C LEU A 5 -46.74 15.38 7.90
N PRO A 6 -45.72 16.12 7.40
CA PRO A 6 -45.93 17.05 6.30
C PRO A 6 -46.38 16.26 5.07
N ILE A 7 -47.61 16.54 4.61
CA ILE A 7 -48.15 15.99 3.35
C ILE A 7 -47.33 16.62 2.23
N PHE A 8 -46.42 15.84 1.63
CA PHE A 8 -45.72 16.27 0.43
C PHE A 8 -46.75 16.68 -0.62
N SER A 9 -46.79 17.95 -1.01
CA SER A 9 -47.72 18.39 -2.05
C SER A 9 -47.35 17.63 -3.33
N LEU A 10 -48.39 17.24 -4.12
CA LEU A 10 -48.20 16.56 -5.40
C LEU A 10 -47.21 17.33 -6.31
N ARG A 11 -47.19 18.65 -6.21
CA ARG A 11 -46.22 19.51 -6.91
C ARG A 11 -44.79 19.30 -6.43
N GLY A 12 -44.56 19.14 -5.12
CA GLY A 12 -43.24 18.85 -4.57
C GLY A 12 -42.72 17.49 -5.02
N LEU A 13 -43.59 16.48 -5.07
CA LEU A 13 -43.23 15.13 -5.57
C LEU A 13 -42.84 15.16 -7.03
N ILE A 14 -43.64 15.84 -7.88
CA ILE A 14 -43.34 15.99 -9.31
C ILE A 14 -41.98 16.71 -9.50
N LEU A 15 -41.74 17.77 -8.75
CA LEU A 15 -40.51 18.55 -8.85
C LEU A 15 -39.27 17.71 -8.43
N ALA A 16 -39.41 16.91 -7.38
CA ALA A 16 -38.38 15.99 -6.95
C ALA A 16 -38.05 14.93 -8.02
N ILE A 17 -39.09 14.34 -8.64
CA ILE A 17 -38.89 13.36 -9.73
C ILE A 17 -38.20 14.02 -10.93
N VAL A 18 -38.63 15.20 -11.34
CA VAL A 18 -38.02 15.94 -12.45
C VAL A 18 -36.53 16.24 -12.12
N MET A 19 -36.23 16.70 -10.91
CA MET A 19 -34.86 16.95 -10.50
C MET A 19 -33.98 15.67 -10.54
N VAL A 20 -34.52 14.55 -10.07
CA VAL A 20 -33.80 13.25 -10.14
C VAL A 20 -33.54 12.84 -11.58
N VAL A 21 -34.55 12.96 -12.46
CA VAL A 21 -34.39 12.64 -13.89
C VAL A 21 -33.37 13.56 -14.56
N VAL A 22 -33.44 14.86 -14.31
CA VAL A 22 -32.48 15.83 -14.86
C VAL A 22 -31.07 15.53 -14.34
N LEU A 23 -30.91 15.25 -13.05
CA LEU A 23 -29.62 14.90 -12.46
C LEU A 23 -29.07 13.60 -13.08
N THR A 24 -29.92 12.59 -13.25
CA THR A 24 -29.54 11.33 -13.88
C THR A 24 -29.11 11.54 -15.33
N LEU A 25 -29.84 12.35 -16.07
CA LEU A 25 -29.51 12.69 -17.47
C LEU A 25 -28.19 13.48 -17.54
N LEU A 26 -27.96 14.45 -16.64
CA LEU A 26 -26.73 15.20 -16.58
C LEU A 26 -25.52 14.31 -16.21
N LEU A 27 -25.72 13.39 -15.29
CA LEU A 27 -24.68 12.43 -14.90
C LEU A 27 -24.40 11.36 -15.98
N SER A 28 -25.43 11.03 -16.78
CA SER A 28 -25.31 10.06 -17.89
C SER A 28 -24.85 10.71 -19.19
N ALA A 29 -25.04 12.01 -19.35
CA ALA A 29 -24.62 12.73 -20.55
C ALA A 29 -23.11 12.86 -20.62
N LYS A 30 -22.51 12.37 -21.71
CA LYS A 30 -21.07 12.48 -22.00
C LYS A 30 -20.70 13.91 -22.40
N PHE A 31 -20.96 14.89 -21.54
CA PHE A 31 -20.62 16.28 -21.78
C PHE A 31 -19.31 16.65 -21.04
N GLY A 32 -18.26 16.89 -21.80
CA GLY A 32 -17.00 17.46 -21.31
C GLY A 32 -16.41 16.76 -20.08
N ASP A 33 -16.12 17.50 -19.04
CA ASP A 33 -15.47 17.01 -17.81
C ASP A 33 -16.34 16.03 -17.00
N PHE A 34 -17.65 15.94 -17.23
CA PHE A 34 -18.51 14.93 -16.59
C PHE A 34 -18.19 13.50 -17.04
N ASN A 35 -17.52 13.32 -18.18
CA ASN A 35 -17.03 12.02 -18.59
C ASN A 35 -15.98 11.45 -17.62
N SER A 36 -15.30 12.33 -16.87
CA SER A 36 -14.33 11.92 -15.85
C SER A 36 -14.99 11.21 -14.67
N TYR A 37 -16.24 11.57 -14.31
CA TYR A 37 -17.00 10.90 -13.25
C TYR A 37 -17.44 9.50 -13.64
N ALA A 38 -18.01 9.34 -14.84
CA ALA A 38 -18.41 8.03 -15.36
C ALA A 38 -17.17 7.11 -15.50
N THR A 39 -16.08 7.62 -16.06
CA THR A 39 -14.83 6.88 -16.20
C THR A 39 -14.21 6.54 -14.84
N SER A 40 -14.28 7.45 -13.87
CA SER A 40 -13.79 7.20 -12.51
C SER A 40 -14.67 6.20 -11.76
N TYR A 41 -15.99 6.25 -11.96
CA TYR A 41 -16.92 5.30 -11.39
C TYR A 41 -16.67 3.89 -11.95
N ASP A 42 -16.59 3.74 -13.27
CA ASP A 42 -16.32 2.46 -13.93
C ASP A 42 -14.95 1.92 -13.53
N ALA A 43 -13.92 2.76 -13.48
CA ALA A 43 -12.58 2.33 -13.10
C ALA A 43 -12.46 1.95 -11.62
N ARG A 44 -13.21 2.61 -10.73
CA ARG A 44 -13.08 2.41 -9.28
C ARG A 44 -14.12 1.49 -8.69
N ILE A 45 -15.34 1.50 -9.21
CA ILE A 45 -16.49 0.78 -8.66
C ILE A 45 -16.98 -0.30 -9.61
N GLY A 46 -17.22 0.03 -10.90
CA GLY A 46 -17.71 -0.92 -11.89
C GLY A 46 -16.78 -2.11 -12.08
N LEU A 47 -15.49 -1.84 -12.25
CA LEU A 47 -14.45 -2.89 -12.36
C LEU A 47 -14.05 -3.51 -11.02
N TYR A 48 -14.52 -2.96 -9.89
CA TYR A 48 -14.14 -3.47 -8.57
C TYR A 48 -14.68 -4.88 -8.33
N GLY A 49 -15.90 -5.16 -8.76
CA GLY A 49 -16.51 -6.49 -8.67
C GLY A 49 -15.70 -7.54 -9.43
N GLU A 50 -15.35 -7.25 -10.69
CA GLU A 50 -14.55 -8.16 -11.51
C GLU A 50 -13.16 -8.40 -10.94
N LYS A 51 -12.51 -7.33 -10.41
CA LYS A 51 -11.23 -7.44 -9.73
C LYS A 51 -11.34 -8.26 -8.44
N LEU A 52 -12.42 -8.07 -7.68
CA LEU A 52 -12.67 -8.83 -6.46
C LEU A 52 -12.89 -10.32 -6.75
N ASP A 53 -13.66 -10.65 -7.79
CA ASP A 53 -13.87 -12.03 -8.22
C ASP A 53 -12.58 -12.67 -8.72
N SER A 54 -11.76 -11.93 -9.45
CA SER A 54 -10.45 -12.38 -9.88
C SER A 54 -9.54 -12.67 -8.69
N LEU A 55 -9.54 -11.78 -7.67
CA LEU A 55 -8.78 -11.97 -6.43
C LEU A 55 -9.28 -13.14 -5.60
N ASN A 56 -10.59 -13.39 -5.57
CA ASN A 56 -11.18 -14.51 -4.85
C ASN A 56 -10.82 -15.88 -5.46
N LYS A 57 -10.57 -15.92 -6.77
CA LYS A 57 -10.09 -17.12 -7.48
C LYS A 57 -8.62 -17.46 -7.16
N ILE A 58 -7.86 -16.51 -6.61
CA ILE A 58 -6.46 -16.70 -6.28
C ILE A 58 -6.35 -17.29 -4.88
N HIS A 59 -5.95 -18.56 -4.79
CA HIS A 59 -5.84 -19.27 -3.51
C HIS A 59 -4.67 -18.79 -2.64
N SER A 60 -3.60 -18.28 -3.25
CA SER A 60 -2.42 -17.81 -2.50
C SER A 60 -2.64 -16.41 -1.91
N TRP A 61 -2.49 -16.29 -0.58
CA TRP A 61 -2.49 -15.00 0.09
C TRP A 61 -1.45 -14.04 -0.47
N ARG A 62 -0.26 -14.53 -0.79
CA ARG A 62 0.84 -13.73 -1.39
C ARG A 62 0.44 -13.15 -2.74
N SER A 63 -0.15 -13.96 -3.60
CA SER A 63 -0.59 -13.50 -4.93
C SER A 63 -1.70 -12.47 -4.83
N ARG A 64 -2.65 -12.65 -3.89
CA ARG A 64 -3.71 -11.66 -3.62
C ARG A 64 -3.14 -10.33 -3.16
N MET A 65 -2.15 -10.37 -2.27
CA MET A 65 -1.48 -9.17 -1.75
C MET A 65 -0.71 -8.44 -2.85
N PHE A 66 0.03 -9.17 -3.68
CA PHE A 66 0.74 -8.60 -4.81
C PHE A 66 -0.23 -7.91 -5.78
N MET A 67 -1.31 -8.57 -6.18
CA MET A 67 -2.28 -8.01 -7.13
C MET A 67 -3.05 -6.81 -6.55
N ARG A 68 -3.36 -6.85 -5.25
CA ARG A 68 -4.14 -5.79 -4.60
C ARG A 68 -3.33 -4.51 -4.34
N HIS A 69 -2.06 -4.66 -4.01
CA HIS A 69 -1.24 -3.55 -3.51
C HIS A 69 0.00 -3.28 -4.36
N VAL A 70 0.21 -4.07 -5.43
CA VAL A 70 1.45 -4.02 -6.24
C VAL A 70 2.70 -4.10 -5.34
N ALA A 71 2.57 -4.83 -4.23
CA ALA A 71 3.60 -4.91 -3.21
C ALA A 71 4.32 -6.26 -3.32
N ASN A 72 5.63 -6.22 -3.44
CA ASN A 72 6.45 -7.42 -3.37
C ASN A 72 6.52 -7.93 -1.93
N VAL A 73 5.64 -8.88 -1.57
CA VAL A 73 5.58 -9.51 -0.24
C VAL A 73 6.72 -10.52 -0.06
N GLU A 74 7.40 -10.91 -1.12
CA GLU A 74 8.48 -11.91 -1.05
C GLU A 74 9.67 -11.39 -0.25
N ILE A 75 10.01 -10.10 -0.40
CA ILE A 75 11.12 -9.50 0.32
C ILE A 75 10.89 -9.45 1.83
N PRO A 76 9.78 -8.87 2.35
CA PRO A 76 9.47 -8.95 3.78
C PRO A 76 9.43 -10.39 4.30
N THR A 77 8.88 -11.32 3.54
CA THR A 77 8.85 -12.73 3.90
C THR A 77 10.25 -13.34 3.97
N TYR A 78 11.11 -13.03 2.99
CA TYR A 78 12.49 -13.46 3.00
C TYR A 78 13.23 -12.94 4.24
N ILE A 79 13.09 -11.64 4.53
CA ILE A 79 13.70 -11.02 5.70
C ILE A 79 13.29 -11.77 6.98
N VAL A 80 11.99 -11.96 7.19
CA VAL A 80 11.47 -12.64 8.39
C VAL A 80 11.97 -14.08 8.49
N ASN A 81 12.00 -14.83 7.39
CA ASN A 81 12.46 -16.22 7.38
C ASN A 81 13.96 -16.36 7.67
N HIS A 82 14.74 -15.31 7.46
CA HIS A 82 16.19 -15.30 7.71
C HIS A 82 16.60 -14.54 8.98
N MET A 83 15.62 -13.95 9.70
CA MET A 83 15.85 -13.34 11.02
C MET A 83 16.11 -14.42 12.07
N ARG A 84 17.08 -14.18 12.94
CA ARG A 84 17.26 -14.93 14.17
C ARG A 84 16.32 -14.39 15.25
N PRO A 85 16.00 -15.16 16.30
CA PRO A 85 15.15 -14.68 17.41
C PRO A 85 15.70 -13.42 18.11
N THR A 86 17.01 -13.20 18.07
CA THR A 86 17.71 -12.08 18.70
C THR A 86 17.94 -10.90 17.75
N ASP A 87 17.56 -11.01 16.48
CA ASP A 87 17.80 -9.96 15.51
C ASP A 87 16.77 -8.82 15.67
N THR A 88 17.31 -7.61 15.67
CA THR A 88 16.54 -6.37 15.44
C THR A 88 16.98 -5.82 14.08
N VAL A 89 16.08 -5.88 13.10
CA VAL A 89 16.42 -5.53 11.72
C VAL A 89 16.21 -4.04 11.47
N LEU A 90 17.23 -3.38 10.94
CA LEU A 90 17.11 -2.05 10.38
C LEU A 90 16.52 -2.15 8.96
N LEU A 91 15.34 -1.63 8.76
CA LEU A 91 14.76 -1.49 7.42
C LEU A 91 15.47 -0.35 6.68
N PRO A 92 15.93 -0.58 5.44
CA PRO A 92 16.55 0.47 4.64
C PRO A 92 15.55 1.55 4.26
N PRO A 93 16.00 2.75 3.89
CA PRO A 93 15.09 3.75 3.33
C PRO A 93 14.54 3.30 1.97
N MET A 94 13.36 3.77 1.64
CA MET A 94 12.69 3.45 0.37
C MET A 94 13.57 3.81 -0.84
N SER A 95 14.32 4.92 -0.76
CA SER A 95 15.27 5.35 -1.80
C SER A 95 16.37 4.33 -2.08
N TYR A 96 16.84 3.61 -1.06
CA TYR A 96 17.80 2.52 -1.24
C TYR A 96 17.12 1.32 -1.92
N GLY A 97 15.96 0.91 -1.44
CA GLY A 97 15.21 -0.21 -2.02
C GLY A 97 14.89 0.00 -3.50
N ASN A 98 14.43 1.20 -3.85
CA ASN A 98 14.07 1.55 -5.23
C ASN A 98 15.23 1.53 -6.22
N ARG A 99 16.49 1.61 -5.75
CA ARG A 99 17.67 1.49 -6.63
C ARG A 99 17.89 0.08 -7.14
N TYR A 100 17.50 -0.91 -6.36
CA TYR A 100 17.77 -2.33 -6.65
C TYR A 100 16.52 -3.12 -7.02
N MET A 101 15.35 -2.45 -7.07
CA MET A 101 14.09 -3.13 -7.31
C MET A 101 13.33 -2.46 -8.46
N VAL A 102 12.72 -3.30 -9.28
CA VAL A 102 11.80 -2.85 -10.34
C VAL A 102 10.48 -2.33 -9.74
N THR A 103 10.12 -2.79 -8.54
CA THR A 103 8.90 -2.41 -7.83
C THR A 103 9.20 -1.44 -6.69
N ASN A 104 8.23 -0.59 -6.35
CA ASN A 104 8.39 0.36 -5.27
C ASN A 104 8.66 -0.35 -3.92
N ALA A 105 9.71 0.07 -3.21
CA ALA A 105 10.15 -0.53 -1.95
C ALA A 105 9.28 -0.08 -0.74
N ILE A 106 7.95 -0.09 -0.88
CA ILE A 106 7.00 0.32 0.16
C ILE A 106 7.12 -0.49 1.46
N TRP A 107 7.64 -1.70 1.38
CA TRP A 107 7.92 -2.56 2.52
C TRP A 107 8.98 -1.98 3.49
N SER A 108 9.73 -0.96 3.06
CA SER A 108 10.65 -0.22 3.93
C SER A 108 9.94 0.62 5.01
N ASP A 109 8.64 0.89 4.87
CA ASP A 109 7.83 1.47 5.95
C ASP A 109 7.51 0.39 6.99
N PRO A 110 7.89 0.58 8.27
CA PRO A 110 7.66 -0.42 9.32
C PRO A 110 6.20 -0.81 9.51
N ARG A 111 5.27 0.10 9.25
CA ARG A 111 3.81 -0.18 9.37
C ARG A 111 3.38 -1.14 8.27
N ILE A 112 3.84 -0.88 7.04
CA ILE A 112 3.56 -1.75 5.88
C ILE A 112 4.24 -3.09 6.05
N PHE A 113 5.51 -3.10 6.50
CA PHE A 113 6.24 -4.33 6.78
C PHE A 113 5.51 -5.19 7.82
N THR A 114 5.14 -4.59 8.98
CA THR A 114 4.41 -5.29 10.03
C THR A 114 3.06 -5.82 9.56
N TRP A 115 2.37 -5.05 8.73
CA TRP A 115 1.11 -5.48 8.15
C TRP A 115 1.28 -6.67 7.18
N MET A 116 2.39 -6.74 6.44
CA MET A 116 2.68 -7.84 5.50
C MET A 116 3.07 -9.15 6.19
N VAL A 117 3.85 -9.09 7.26
CA VAL A 117 4.51 -10.27 7.84
C VAL A 117 4.32 -10.43 9.35
N GLY A 118 3.50 -9.59 9.95
CA GLY A 118 3.24 -9.58 11.39
C GLY A 118 4.33 -8.85 12.19
N PHE A 119 4.11 -8.80 13.51
CA PHE A 119 4.99 -8.09 14.42
C PHE A 119 6.38 -8.74 14.47
N ARG A 120 7.41 -7.94 14.24
CA ARG A 120 8.82 -8.35 14.29
C ARG A 120 9.65 -7.22 14.91
N PRO A 121 10.80 -7.51 15.54
CA PRO A 121 11.72 -6.49 16.05
C PRO A 121 12.43 -5.79 14.87
N ILE A 122 11.82 -4.70 14.42
CA ILE A 122 12.31 -3.88 13.31
C ILE A 122 12.49 -2.43 13.75
N VAL A 123 13.43 -1.74 13.13
CA VAL A 123 13.70 -0.31 13.31
C VAL A 123 13.62 0.37 11.95
N ALA A 124 12.93 1.50 11.87
CA ALA A 124 12.92 2.32 10.67
C ALA A 124 14.24 3.06 10.47
N TRP A 125 14.64 3.27 9.23
CA TRP A 125 15.77 4.15 8.93
C TRP A 125 15.58 5.57 9.49
N THR A 126 14.35 6.07 9.52
CA THR A 126 14.01 7.40 10.06
C THR A 126 14.07 7.49 11.59
N ASP A 127 14.06 6.36 12.30
CA ASP A 127 14.15 6.32 13.75
C ASP A 127 15.60 6.37 14.20
N THR A 128 16.15 7.58 14.23
CA THR A 128 17.58 7.81 14.58
C THR A 128 17.92 7.38 16.00
N ALA A 129 16.95 7.47 16.92
CA ALA A 129 17.16 7.11 18.33
C ALA A 129 17.38 5.60 18.51
N ARG A 130 16.68 4.77 17.73
CA ARG A 130 16.75 3.32 17.84
C ARG A 130 17.65 2.63 16.81
N ARG A 131 18.22 3.36 15.84
CA ARG A 131 19.13 2.76 14.84
C ARG A 131 20.31 2.01 15.47
N SER A 132 20.86 2.51 16.57
CA SER A 132 21.98 1.87 17.27
C SER A 132 21.63 0.51 17.86
N SER A 133 20.35 0.25 18.15
CA SER A 133 19.88 -1.04 18.66
C SER A 133 19.75 -2.11 17.57
N ALA A 134 19.81 -1.74 16.31
CA ALA A 134 19.74 -2.69 15.20
C ALA A 134 21.07 -3.46 15.10
N ASN A 135 20.98 -4.78 14.99
CA ASN A 135 22.09 -5.69 14.81
C ASN A 135 22.06 -6.46 13.47
N ALA A 136 20.97 -6.34 12.74
CA ALA A 136 20.76 -6.96 11.44
C ALA A 136 20.33 -5.91 10.40
N PHE A 137 20.81 -6.03 9.18
CA PHE A 137 20.71 -5.03 8.12
C PHE A 137 20.37 -5.71 6.80
N VAL A 138 19.43 -5.14 6.05
CA VAL A 138 18.98 -5.70 4.76
C VAL A 138 19.92 -5.22 3.67
N VAL A 139 20.59 -6.13 2.99
CA VAL A 139 21.44 -5.83 1.83
C VAL A 139 20.68 -6.24 0.57
N LEU A 140 20.61 -5.31 -0.39
CA LEU A 140 20.06 -5.53 -1.72
C LEU A 140 21.14 -5.32 -2.77
N THR A 141 21.14 -6.17 -3.77
CA THR A 141 21.85 -5.97 -5.02
C THR A 141 20.86 -6.24 -6.17
N GLU A 142 21.29 -6.07 -7.41
CA GLU A 142 20.44 -6.31 -8.59
C GLU A 142 19.82 -7.71 -8.62
N ASN A 143 20.51 -8.72 -8.07
CA ASN A 143 20.10 -10.12 -8.18
C ASN A 143 19.96 -10.84 -6.85
N GLN A 144 20.26 -10.20 -5.73
CA GLN A 144 20.33 -10.89 -4.43
C GLN A 144 19.82 -10.02 -3.28
N ILE A 145 19.28 -10.69 -2.27
CA ILE A 145 18.92 -10.11 -0.99
C ILE A 145 19.51 -10.99 0.12
N TRP A 146 20.11 -10.38 1.13
CA TRP A 146 20.53 -11.08 2.35
C TRP A 146 20.48 -10.18 3.57
N ILE A 147 20.63 -10.79 4.75
CA ILE A 147 20.74 -10.08 6.02
C ILE A 147 22.18 -10.07 6.48
N ALA A 148 22.78 -8.88 6.49
CA ALA A 148 24.09 -8.66 7.09
C ALA A 148 23.94 -8.44 8.60
N ARG A 149 24.96 -8.85 9.37
CA ARG A 149 25.02 -8.67 10.83
C ARG A 149 26.35 -8.05 11.22
N ARG A 150 26.35 -7.33 12.33
CA ARG A 150 27.58 -6.78 12.89
C ARG A 150 28.59 -7.92 13.18
N GLY A 151 29.86 -7.73 12.80
CA GLY A 151 30.88 -8.75 12.93
C GLY A 151 30.90 -9.81 11.81
N GLY A 152 30.04 -9.70 10.81
CA GLY A 152 30.07 -10.51 9.59
C GLY A 152 31.03 -9.94 8.52
N ALA A 153 31.04 -10.58 7.36
CA ALA A 153 31.89 -10.19 6.23
C ALA A 153 31.47 -8.85 5.58
N THR A 154 30.23 -8.41 5.76
CA THR A 154 29.73 -7.17 5.18
C THR A 154 30.17 -5.96 6.02
N ASN A 155 30.76 -4.96 5.38
CA ASN A 155 31.08 -3.69 6.03
C ASN A 155 29.78 -2.89 6.27
N ILE A 156 29.32 -2.88 7.51
CA ILE A 156 28.07 -2.24 7.92
C ILE A 156 28.13 -0.71 7.77
N ASP A 157 29.27 -0.08 8.04
CA ASP A 157 29.41 1.37 7.93
C ASP A 157 29.28 1.82 6.46
N SER A 158 29.87 1.07 5.54
CA SER A 158 29.68 1.29 4.10
C SER A 158 28.22 1.14 3.68
N LEU A 159 27.52 0.12 4.20
CA LEU A 159 26.10 -0.11 3.92
C LEU A 159 25.23 1.03 4.47
N LEU A 160 25.50 1.49 5.70
CA LEU A 160 24.76 2.62 6.28
C LEU A 160 24.99 3.92 5.50
N ASN A 161 26.20 4.13 4.98
CA ASN A 161 26.47 5.25 4.08
C ASN A 161 25.68 5.13 2.77
N GLU A 162 25.52 3.93 2.24
CA GLU A 162 24.68 3.70 1.06
C GLU A 162 23.19 3.96 1.34
N TYR A 163 22.70 3.60 2.51
CA TYR A 163 21.34 3.93 2.94
C TYR A 163 21.11 5.46 2.96
N GLY A 164 22.13 6.22 3.37
CA GLY A 164 22.07 7.68 3.38
C GLY A 164 22.11 8.35 2.00
N LYS A 165 22.65 7.69 0.99
CA LYS A 165 22.72 8.22 -0.38
C LYS A 165 21.32 8.23 -1.02
N GLY A 166 20.72 9.38 -1.18
CA GLY A 166 19.40 9.54 -1.81
C GLY A 166 18.35 10.15 -0.92
N GLN A 167 18.76 10.65 0.24
CA GLN A 167 17.92 11.50 1.10
C GLN A 167 18.28 13.00 0.97
N GLN A 168 19.11 13.37 -0.02
CA GLN A 168 19.43 14.75 -0.37
C GLN A 168 18.51 15.26 -1.46
#